data_12a3d1de2f866e42525537122ca46fd8
#
_entry.id   12a3d1de2f866e42525537122ca46fd8
#
_cell.length_a   1.000
_cell.length_b   1.000
_cell.length_c   1.000
_cell.angle_alpha   90.00
_cell.angle_beta   90.00
_cell.angle_gamma   90.00
#
_symmetry.space_group_name_H-M   'P 1'
#
loop_
_entity.id
_entity.type
_entity.pdbx_description
1 polymer ?
#
loop_
_entity_poly.entity_id
_entity_poly.type
_entity_poly.pdbx_seq_one_letter_code
_entity_poly.pdbx_strand_id
1 'polypeptide(L)' 'MKLTGDAEGIAALKALHAEDKEYMKFLVGEAKSATDLKAPFKAKDGRKFVLRLDLATGDLEVQPAK' A
#
# COMPACT_ATOMS: atom_id res chain seq x y z
N MET A 1 3.10 -10.48 -8.44
CA MET A 1 2.75 -9.59 -7.32
C MET A 1 1.24 -9.49 -7.22
N LYS A 2 0.70 -9.86 -6.07
CA LYS A 2 -0.73 -9.76 -5.81
C LYS A 2 -0.99 -8.66 -4.79
N LEU A 3 -2.14 -8.03 -4.90
CA LEU A 3 -2.60 -7.04 -3.94
C LEU A 3 -3.74 -7.65 -3.14
N THR A 4 -3.53 -7.82 -1.85
CA THR A 4 -4.47 -8.48 -0.96
C THR A 4 -4.75 -7.62 0.26
N GLY A 5 -5.66 -8.06 1.12
CA GLY A 5 -5.97 -7.42 2.39
C GLY A 5 -7.32 -6.74 2.40
N ASP A 6 -7.39 -5.57 3.03
CA ASP A 6 -8.65 -4.84 3.20
C ASP A 6 -9.20 -4.33 1.86
N ALA A 7 -10.45 -4.69 1.55
CA ALA A 7 -11.05 -4.33 0.27
C ALA A 7 -11.14 -2.82 0.05
N GLU A 8 -11.46 -2.06 1.10
CA GLU A 8 -11.53 -0.60 0.99
C GLU A 8 -10.15 0.01 0.80
N GLY A 9 -9.15 -0.53 1.48
CA GLY A 9 -7.77 -0.08 1.31
C GLY A 9 -7.24 -0.38 -0.07
N ILE A 10 -7.56 -1.55 -0.61
CA ILE A 10 -7.17 -1.93 -1.97
C ILE A 10 -7.80 -0.97 -2.98
N ALA A 11 -9.08 -0.66 -2.82
CA ALA A 11 -9.77 0.27 -3.71
C ALA A 11 -9.15 1.67 -3.63
N ALA A 12 -8.82 2.13 -2.42
CA ALA A 12 -8.18 3.42 -2.23
C ALA A 12 -6.81 3.47 -2.91
N LEU A 13 -6.03 2.41 -2.77
CA LEU A 13 -4.70 2.34 -3.37
C LEU A 13 -4.79 2.33 -4.90
N LYS A 14 -5.74 1.59 -5.46
CA LYS A 14 -5.95 1.57 -6.91
C LYS A 14 -6.34 2.94 -7.44
N ALA A 15 -7.18 3.67 -6.70
CA ALA A 15 -7.57 5.03 -7.10
C ALA A 15 -6.36 5.98 -7.10
N LEU A 16 -5.50 5.87 -6.10
CA LEU A 16 -4.28 6.69 -6.05
C LEU A 16 -3.33 6.34 -7.19
N HIS A 17 -3.19 5.04 -7.48
CA HIS A 17 -2.32 4.58 -8.56
C HIS A 17 -2.85 5.04 -9.93
N ALA A 18 -4.16 5.12 -10.09
CA ALA A 18 -4.74 5.60 -11.35
C ALA A 18 -4.43 7.07 -11.60
N GLU A 19 -4.30 7.86 -10.54
CA GLU A 19 -3.96 9.28 -10.67
C GLU A 19 -2.46 9.53 -10.79
N ASP A 20 -1.68 8.77 -10.04
CA ASP A 20 -0.23 8.95 -9.99
C ASP A 20 0.44 7.58 -9.90
N LYS A 21 0.88 7.09 -11.04
CA LYS A 21 1.51 5.76 -11.12
C LYS A 21 2.82 5.71 -10.34
N GLU A 22 3.53 6.83 -10.22
CA GLU A 22 4.79 6.86 -9.49
C GLU A 22 4.59 6.77 -7.98
N TYR A 23 3.43 7.16 -7.49
CA TYR A 23 3.12 7.05 -6.08
C TYR A 23 3.19 5.60 -5.59
N MET A 24 2.69 4.65 -6.40
CA MET A 24 2.78 3.24 -6.06
C MET A 24 4.24 2.78 -5.96
N LYS A 25 5.08 3.20 -6.89
CA LYS A 25 6.52 2.88 -6.86
C LYS A 25 7.16 3.45 -5.61
N PHE A 26 6.80 4.66 -5.24
CA PHE A 26 7.30 5.32 -4.04
C PHE A 26 6.93 4.54 -2.78
N LEU A 27 5.66 4.12 -2.67
CA LEU A 27 5.19 3.34 -1.53
C LEU A 27 5.89 2.00 -1.42
N VAL A 28 6.02 1.28 -2.53
CA VAL A 28 6.72 -0.01 -2.54
C VAL A 28 8.18 0.18 -2.13
N GLY A 29 8.84 1.24 -2.62
CA GLY A 29 10.21 1.55 -2.23
C GLY A 29 10.33 1.86 -0.74
N GLU A 30 9.38 2.60 -0.18
CA GLU A 30 9.36 2.87 1.27
C GLU A 30 9.20 1.58 2.07
N ALA A 31 8.29 0.71 1.64
CA ALA A 31 8.07 -0.56 2.32
C ALA A 31 9.32 -1.43 2.29
N LYS A 32 10.01 -1.47 1.14
CA LYS A 32 11.26 -2.23 1.02
C LYS A 32 12.35 -1.70 1.94
N SER A 33 12.41 -0.39 2.13
CA SER A 33 13.43 0.26 2.96
C SER A 33 13.09 0.23 4.44
N ALA A 34 11.82 0.03 4.79
CA ALA A 34 11.40 0.01 6.17
C ALA A 34 11.77 -1.31 6.85
N THR A 35 12.15 -1.25 8.11
CA THR A 35 12.50 -2.43 8.89
C THR A 35 11.35 -3.42 8.98
N ASP A 36 10.13 -2.91 9.09
CA ASP A 36 8.92 -3.73 9.23
C ASP A 36 8.23 -4.00 7.89
N LEU A 37 8.82 -3.55 6.78
CA LEU A 37 8.29 -3.72 5.42
C LEU A 37 6.90 -3.13 5.24
N LYS A 38 6.63 -2.03 5.91
CA LYS A 38 5.35 -1.33 5.86
C LYS A 38 5.53 0.11 5.43
N ALA A 39 4.56 0.62 4.68
CA ALA A 39 4.53 2.02 4.26
C ALA A 39 3.12 2.56 4.48
N PRO A 40 2.96 3.59 5.30
CA PRO A 40 1.64 4.19 5.51
C PRO A 40 1.25 5.06 4.32
N PHE A 41 -0.03 5.05 3.98
CA PHE A 41 -0.55 5.95 2.96
C PHE A 41 -1.94 6.42 3.35
N LYS A 42 -2.38 7.50 2.73
CA LYS A 42 -3.66 8.12 3.02
C LYS A 42 -4.53 8.10 1.77
N ALA A 43 -5.77 7.66 1.92
CA ALA A 43 -6.73 7.68 0.84
C ALA A 43 -7.21 9.12 0.59
N LYS A 44 -7.83 9.34 -0.56
CA LYS A 44 -8.35 10.66 -0.93
C LYS A 44 -9.39 11.19 0.04
N ASP A 45 -10.15 10.30 0.66
CA ASP A 45 -11.18 10.67 1.63
C ASP A 45 -10.64 10.90 3.04
N GLY A 46 -9.33 10.82 3.21
CA GLY A 46 -8.67 11.05 4.49
C GLY A 46 -8.44 9.82 5.33
N ARG A 47 -8.95 8.67 4.92
CA ARG A 47 -8.72 7.42 5.67
C ARG A 47 -7.26 6.99 5.54
N LYS A 48 -6.73 6.45 6.61
CA LYS A 48 -5.34 6.00 6.65
C LYS A 48 -5.24 4.50 6.49
N PHE A 49 -4.27 4.06 5.70
CA PHE A 49 -4.01 2.63 5.47
C PHE A 49 -2.51 2.38 5.51
N VAL A 50 -2.14 1.11 5.61
CA VAL A 50 -0.75 0.69 5.60
C VAL A 50 -0.55 -0.35 4.52
N LEU A 51 0.46 -0.16 3.68
CA LEU A 51 0.87 -1.14 2.68
C LEU A 51 2.01 -1.97 3.25
N ARG A 52 1.83 -3.27 3.29
CA ARG A 52 2.84 -4.19 3.78
C ARG A 52 3.38 -5.03 2.62
N LEU A 53 4.69 -5.17 2.55
CA LEU A 53 5.34 -5.99 1.54
C LEU A 53 5.71 -7.34 2.13
N ASP A 54 5.30 -8.43 1.45
CA ASP A 54 5.67 -9.78 1.83
C ASP A 54 6.80 -10.25 0.92
N LEU A 55 8.03 -10.32 1.45
CA LEU A 55 9.18 -10.70 0.67
C LEU A 55 9.18 -12.18 0.28
N ALA A 56 8.50 -13.02 1.05
CA ALA A 56 8.46 -14.45 0.78
C ALA A 56 7.67 -14.75 -0.51
N THR A 57 6.61 -14.01 -0.75
CA THR A 57 5.74 -14.23 -1.92
C THR A 57 5.85 -13.11 -2.95
N GLY A 58 6.38 -11.96 -2.55
CA GLY A 58 6.40 -10.77 -3.38
C GLY A 58 5.06 -10.07 -3.47
N ASP A 59 4.12 -10.43 -2.61
CA ASP A 59 2.78 -9.85 -2.62
C ASP A 59 2.71 -8.59 -1.74
N LEU A 60 1.69 -7.78 -1.99
CA LEU A 60 1.41 -6.59 -1.20
C LEU A 60 0.11 -6.79 -0.44
N GLU A 61 0.09 -6.39 0.81
CA GLU A 61 -1.10 -6.47 1.66
C GLU A 61 -1.45 -5.08 2.16
N VAL A 62 -2.73 -4.71 2.03
CA VAL A 62 -3.22 -3.42 2.50
C VAL A 62 -4.05 -3.64 3.76
N GLN A 63 -3.74 -2.89 4.81
CA GLN A 63 -4.43 -2.97 6.07
C GLN A 63 -4.87 -1.58 6.51
N PRO A 64 -5.99 -1.46 7.23
CA PRO A 64 -6.35 -0.16 7.78
C PRO A 64 -5.38 0.24 8.87
N ALA A 65 -4.99 1.51 8.86
CA ALA A 65 -4.15 2.06 9.91
C ALA A 65 -5.05 2.60 11.02
N LYS A 66 -4.72 2.26 12.24
CA LYS A 66 -5.46 2.76 13.38
C LYS A 66 -4.76 3.97 13.99
#